data_ff57dd2a618ea250cbf41a0f9757e7a0
#
_entry.id   ff57dd2a618ea250cbf41a0f9757e7a0
#
_cell.length_a   1.000
_cell.length_b   1.000
_cell.length_c   1.000
_cell.angle_alpha   90.00
_cell.angle_beta   90.00
_cell.angle_gamma   90.00
#
_symmetry.space_group_name_H-M   'P 1'
#
loop_
_entity.id
_entity.type
_entity.pdbx_description
1 polymer ?
#
loop_
_entity_poly.entity_id
_entity_poly.type
_entity_poly.pdbx_seq_one_letter_code
_entity_poly.pdbx_strand_id
1 'polypeptide(L)'
;MIKDAQQAAARPPDDGRAPPPRWTLRRLVHWVEQHFGRRVCRETVRAALHRLKLSWKKARKLLGRADPARRQAFLEELEPLLDGAARDRHLLVYVDEAHIHQDAAPGYGWSARGERAWVCSSSPGLSAKRTFYGLYLYNEGQVRLWPYERGNGAHTVDVLGRLRAEFPKRKLVVLWDGVSYHRAGEVRQAATELDIECRPLPGYSPDFMPVEPLWRWVREDVTYLHCHASLDGLEVSVADFQDKINQDPIALADRLALKLHLDPNTEKLRISK
;
A
#
# COMPACT_ATOMS: atom_id res chain seq x y z
N MET A 1 -17.64 -14.30 -24.05
CA MET A 1 -16.81 -15.32 -23.34
C MET A 1 -15.70 -14.70 -22.50
N ILE A 2 -14.53 -14.23 -23.05
CA ILE A 2 -13.45 -13.65 -22.22
C ILE A 2 -13.88 -12.32 -21.59
N LYS A 3 -14.51 -11.43 -22.35
CA LYS A 3 -15.06 -10.16 -21.84
C LYS A 3 -16.15 -10.39 -20.79
N ASP A 4 -17.01 -11.37 -20.99
CA ASP A 4 -18.07 -11.73 -20.03
C ASP A 4 -17.50 -12.27 -18.72
N ALA A 5 -16.41 -13.08 -18.81
CA ALA A 5 -15.70 -13.55 -17.62
C ALA A 5 -15.03 -12.39 -16.83
N GLN A 6 -14.52 -11.36 -17.53
CA GLN A 6 -13.98 -10.16 -16.88
C GLN A 6 -15.07 -9.34 -16.21
N GLN A 7 -16.21 -9.16 -16.87
CA GLN A 7 -17.33 -8.44 -16.26
C GLN A 7 -17.90 -9.20 -15.06
N ALA A 8 -17.99 -10.54 -15.14
CA ALA A 8 -18.41 -11.37 -14.02
C ALA A 8 -17.45 -11.30 -12.83
N ALA A 9 -16.14 -11.23 -13.08
CA ALA A 9 -15.13 -11.10 -12.02
C ALA A 9 -15.16 -9.74 -11.28
N ALA A 10 -15.74 -8.71 -11.90
CA ALA A 10 -15.87 -7.37 -11.33
C ALA A 10 -17.19 -7.16 -10.54
N ARG A 11 -18.05 -8.18 -10.46
CA ARG A 11 -19.33 -8.09 -9.72
C ARG A 11 -19.10 -8.24 -8.21
N PRO A 12 -20.04 -7.72 -7.39
CA PRO A 12 -20.04 -7.98 -5.95
C PRO A 12 -20.11 -9.48 -5.63
N PRO A 13 -19.58 -9.93 -4.47
CA PRO A 13 -19.46 -11.35 -4.13
C PRO A 13 -20.79 -12.10 -3.91
N ASP A 14 -21.92 -11.40 -3.74
CA ASP A 14 -23.19 -11.97 -3.29
C ASP A 14 -24.24 -12.19 -4.40
N ASP A 15 -23.83 -12.38 -5.67
CA ASP A 15 -24.80 -12.61 -6.75
C ASP A 15 -25.23 -14.10 -6.91
N GLY A 16 -24.77 -14.98 -6.02
CA GLY A 16 -25.12 -16.42 -6.00
C GLY A 16 -24.66 -17.22 -7.24
N ARG A 17 -23.86 -16.61 -8.12
CA ARG A 17 -23.41 -17.23 -9.39
C ARG A 17 -22.06 -17.91 -9.21
N ALA A 18 -21.85 -18.96 -10.00
CA ALA A 18 -20.57 -19.63 -10.06
C ALA A 18 -19.42 -18.67 -10.48
N PRO A 19 -18.21 -18.82 -9.91
CA PRO A 19 -17.08 -17.99 -10.25
C PRO A 19 -16.76 -18.10 -11.76
N PRO A 20 -16.37 -16.99 -12.42
CA PRO A 20 -16.07 -17.00 -13.83
C PRO A 20 -14.85 -17.89 -14.15
N PRO A 21 -14.87 -18.61 -15.28
CA PRO A 21 -13.76 -19.47 -15.63
C PRO A 21 -12.49 -18.67 -15.93
N ARG A 22 -11.35 -19.12 -15.40
CA ARG A 22 -10.04 -18.54 -15.74
C ARG A 22 -9.61 -19.03 -17.14
N TRP A 23 -9.67 -18.16 -18.13
CA TRP A 23 -9.26 -18.45 -19.50
C TRP A 23 -7.74 -18.36 -19.67
N THR A 24 -7.05 -19.50 -19.62
CA THR A 24 -5.62 -19.62 -19.96
C THR A 24 -5.47 -20.00 -21.43
N LEU A 25 -4.28 -19.78 -22.02
CA LEU A 25 -4.01 -20.23 -23.40
C LEU A 25 -4.28 -21.73 -23.57
N ARG A 26 -3.93 -22.56 -22.58
CA ARG A 26 -4.19 -24.00 -22.62
C ARG A 26 -5.69 -24.31 -22.68
N ARG A 27 -6.51 -23.66 -21.88
CA ARG A 27 -7.97 -23.82 -21.92
C ARG A 27 -8.58 -23.32 -23.23
N LEU A 28 -8.07 -22.24 -23.78
CA LEU A 28 -8.52 -21.69 -25.05
C LEU A 28 -8.18 -22.62 -26.22
N VAL A 29 -6.98 -23.21 -26.26
CA VAL A 29 -6.61 -24.24 -27.26
C VAL A 29 -7.60 -25.40 -27.22
N HIS A 30 -7.86 -25.94 -26.03
CA HIS A 30 -8.80 -27.06 -25.87
C HIS A 30 -10.23 -26.65 -26.25
N TRP A 31 -10.66 -25.46 -25.90
CA TRP A 31 -11.98 -24.94 -26.28
C TRP A 31 -12.11 -24.81 -27.80
N VAL A 32 -11.08 -24.33 -28.51
CA VAL A 32 -11.07 -24.27 -29.99
C VAL A 32 -11.15 -25.65 -30.60
N GLU A 33 -10.41 -26.62 -30.09
CA GLU A 33 -10.45 -28.00 -30.55
C GLU A 33 -11.85 -28.60 -30.37
N GLN A 34 -12.49 -28.41 -29.23
CA GLN A 34 -13.84 -28.94 -28.97
C GLN A 34 -14.93 -28.28 -29.82
N HIS A 35 -14.85 -26.95 -30.04
CA HIS A 35 -15.95 -26.24 -30.72
C HIS A 35 -15.79 -26.13 -32.22
N PHE A 36 -14.57 -26.22 -32.75
CA PHE A 36 -14.28 -26.06 -34.17
C PHE A 36 -13.61 -27.28 -34.80
N GLY A 37 -13.30 -28.31 -34.00
CA GLY A 37 -12.61 -29.51 -34.48
C GLY A 37 -11.19 -29.26 -35.00
N ARG A 38 -10.59 -28.08 -34.67
CA ARG A 38 -9.27 -27.67 -35.16
C ARG A 38 -8.25 -27.67 -34.08
N ARG A 39 -7.15 -28.36 -34.26
CA ARG A 39 -5.97 -28.28 -33.40
C ARG A 39 -5.17 -27.03 -33.75
N VAL A 40 -4.95 -26.17 -32.77
CA VAL A 40 -4.14 -24.95 -32.86
C VAL A 40 -3.08 -24.93 -31.76
N CYS A 41 -1.93 -24.35 -32.05
CA CYS A 41 -0.91 -24.19 -31.01
C CYS A 41 -1.22 -22.96 -30.12
N ARG A 42 -0.58 -22.90 -28.94
CA ARG A 42 -0.75 -21.76 -27.98
C ARG A 42 -0.40 -20.42 -28.61
N GLU A 43 0.61 -20.38 -29.46
CA GLU A 43 1.06 -19.16 -30.13
C GLU A 43 0.02 -18.61 -31.12
N THR A 44 -0.67 -19.50 -31.85
CA THR A 44 -1.78 -19.12 -32.73
C THR A 44 -2.90 -18.47 -31.93
N VAL A 45 -3.28 -19.06 -30.80
CA VAL A 45 -4.29 -18.49 -29.90
C VAL A 45 -3.81 -17.16 -29.32
N ARG A 46 -2.54 -17.04 -28.88
CA ARG A 46 -1.96 -15.81 -28.38
C ARG A 46 -2.00 -14.70 -29.44
N ALA A 47 -1.57 -15.00 -30.67
CA ALA A 47 -1.62 -14.04 -31.77
C ALA A 47 -3.05 -13.58 -32.08
N ALA A 48 -4.03 -14.48 -32.04
CA ALA A 48 -5.44 -14.12 -32.20
C ALA A 48 -5.94 -13.19 -31.08
N LEU A 49 -5.58 -13.47 -29.81
CA LEU A 49 -5.91 -12.61 -28.68
C LEU A 49 -5.29 -11.21 -28.83
N HIS A 50 -4.02 -11.11 -29.24
CA HIS A 50 -3.37 -9.83 -29.50
C HIS A 50 -4.04 -9.04 -30.61
N ARG A 51 -4.43 -9.69 -31.72
CA ARG A 51 -5.22 -9.05 -32.81
C ARG A 51 -6.56 -8.51 -32.28
N LEU A 52 -7.18 -9.20 -31.32
CA LEU A 52 -8.39 -8.74 -30.61
C LEU A 52 -8.10 -7.72 -29.50
N LYS A 53 -6.86 -7.18 -29.43
CA LYS A 53 -6.40 -6.23 -28.41
C LYS A 53 -6.55 -6.75 -26.97
N LEU A 54 -6.47 -8.06 -26.76
CA LEU A 54 -6.46 -8.70 -25.47
C LEU A 54 -5.03 -9.03 -25.05
N SER A 55 -4.67 -8.73 -23.80
CA SER A 55 -3.38 -9.06 -23.22
C SER A 55 -3.55 -9.76 -21.88
N TRP A 56 -2.57 -10.59 -21.50
CA TRP A 56 -2.55 -11.26 -20.21
C TRP A 56 -2.14 -10.26 -19.14
N LYS A 57 -3.03 -9.98 -18.18
CA LYS A 57 -2.79 -9.02 -17.10
C LYS A 57 -3.03 -9.66 -15.74
N LYS A 58 -2.27 -9.21 -14.72
CA LYS A 58 -2.57 -9.50 -13.31
C LYS A 58 -3.81 -8.70 -12.92
N ALA A 59 -4.84 -9.38 -12.42
CA ALA A 59 -6.03 -8.71 -11.89
C ALA A 59 -5.65 -7.85 -10.68
N ARG A 60 -6.27 -6.67 -10.58
CA ARG A 60 -6.21 -5.81 -9.39
C ARG A 60 -7.54 -5.87 -8.68
N LYS A 61 -7.51 -5.74 -7.36
CA LYS A 61 -8.74 -5.71 -6.55
C LYS A 61 -9.46 -4.38 -6.78
N LEU A 62 -10.75 -4.43 -7.09
CA LEU A 62 -11.62 -3.26 -7.00
C LEU A 62 -12.03 -3.10 -5.53
N LEU A 63 -11.93 -1.90 -5.01
CA LEU A 63 -12.33 -1.57 -3.64
C LEU A 63 -13.86 -1.38 -3.60
N GLY A 64 -14.60 -2.49 -3.72
CA GLY A 64 -16.07 -2.48 -3.80
C GLY A 64 -16.79 -1.96 -2.55
N ARG A 65 -16.06 -1.66 -1.47
CA ARG A 65 -16.59 -1.08 -0.23
C ARG A 65 -16.22 0.39 -0.04
N ALA A 66 -15.49 1.01 -0.99
CA ALA A 66 -15.24 2.44 -0.94
C ALA A 66 -16.55 3.20 -1.14
N ASP A 67 -16.83 4.16 -0.27
CA ASP A 67 -18.00 5.03 -0.34
C ASP A 67 -17.63 6.32 -1.08
N PRO A 68 -18.15 6.55 -2.30
CA PRO A 68 -17.80 7.73 -3.07
C PRO A 68 -18.20 9.04 -2.39
N ALA A 69 -19.34 9.05 -1.66
CA ALA A 69 -19.80 10.25 -0.97
C ALA A 69 -18.89 10.63 0.19
N ARG A 70 -18.49 9.64 1.00
CA ARG A 70 -17.52 9.86 2.09
C ARG A 70 -16.15 10.27 1.57
N ARG A 71 -15.73 9.72 0.43
CA ARG A 71 -14.44 10.10 -0.21
C ARG A 71 -14.49 11.55 -0.68
N GLN A 72 -15.59 11.96 -1.30
CA GLN A 72 -15.76 13.34 -1.74
C GLN A 72 -15.80 14.32 -0.56
N ALA A 73 -16.57 14.02 0.48
CA ALA A 73 -16.59 14.81 1.70
C ALA A 73 -15.19 14.94 2.35
N PHE A 74 -14.43 13.85 2.37
CA PHE A 74 -13.06 13.90 2.89
C PHE A 74 -12.12 14.76 2.04
N LEU A 75 -12.26 14.78 0.71
CA LEU A 75 -11.48 15.67 -0.16
C LEU A 75 -11.77 17.16 0.16
N GLU A 76 -13.02 17.49 0.41
CA GLU A 76 -13.44 18.85 0.82
C GLU A 76 -12.86 19.25 2.19
N GLU A 77 -12.68 18.26 3.11
CA GLU A 77 -12.00 18.47 4.40
C GLU A 77 -10.48 18.52 4.25
N LEU A 78 -9.90 17.76 3.33
CA LEU A 78 -8.46 17.65 3.15
C LEU A 78 -7.86 18.91 2.51
N GLU A 79 -8.55 19.54 1.57
CA GLU A 79 -8.07 20.74 0.87
C GLU A 79 -7.67 21.87 1.85
N PRO A 80 -8.51 22.29 2.83
CA PRO A 80 -8.13 23.30 3.82
C PRO A 80 -6.99 22.84 4.76
N LEU A 81 -6.85 21.54 5.00
CA LEU A 81 -5.73 21.02 5.80
C LEU A 81 -4.40 21.14 5.02
N LEU A 82 -4.41 20.81 3.73
CA LEU A 82 -3.23 20.98 2.87
C LEU A 82 -2.84 22.46 2.71
N ASP A 83 -3.83 23.33 2.52
CA ASP A 83 -3.62 24.78 2.46
C ASP A 83 -3.06 25.33 3.81
N GLY A 84 -3.59 24.85 4.92
CA GLY A 84 -3.09 25.18 6.25
C GLY A 84 -1.66 24.71 6.47
N ALA A 85 -1.33 23.50 6.02
CA ALA A 85 0.01 22.95 6.09
C ALA A 85 1.00 23.73 5.20
N ALA A 86 0.59 24.07 3.97
CA ALA A 86 1.40 24.87 3.05
C ALA A 86 1.71 26.28 3.59
N ARG A 87 0.85 26.82 4.46
CA ARG A 87 1.05 28.11 5.16
C ARG A 87 1.63 27.95 6.56
N ASP A 88 2.11 26.78 6.91
CA ASP A 88 2.69 26.43 8.21
C ASP A 88 1.79 26.72 9.44
N ARG A 89 0.46 26.70 9.25
CA ARG A 89 -0.50 26.87 10.34
C ARG A 89 -0.57 25.68 11.29
N HIS A 90 -0.23 24.51 10.81
CA HIS A 90 -0.12 23.25 11.53
C HIS A 90 0.86 22.31 10.82
N LEU A 91 1.39 21.35 11.53
CA LEU A 91 2.11 20.22 10.95
C LEU A 91 1.09 19.13 10.61
N LEU A 92 0.99 18.78 9.34
CA LEU A 92 0.15 17.69 8.85
C LEU A 92 0.97 16.40 8.80
N VAL A 93 0.52 15.37 9.51
CA VAL A 93 1.22 14.10 9.65
C VAL A 93 0.33 12.96 9.22
N TYR A 94 0.78 12.19 8.24
CA TYR A 94 0.13 10.92 7.89
C TYR A 94 0.78 9.78 8.66
N VAL A 95 -0.03 8.94 9.29
CA VAL A 95 0.43 7.81 10.10
C VAL A 95 -0.18 6.51 9.60
N ASP A 96 0.66 5.50 9.42
CA ASP A 96 0.26 4.14 9.05
C ASP A 96 1.24 3.13 9.64
N GLU A 97 0.84 1.87 9.78
CA GLU A 97 1.68 0.82 10.33
C GLU A 97 1.94 -0.29 9.32
N ALA A 98 3.15 -0.83 9.36
CA ALA A 98 3.47 -2.01 8.62
C ALA A 98 4.29 -3.03 9.42
N HIS A 99 4.02 -4.30 9.17
CA HIS A 99 4.90 -5.37 9.59
C HIS A 99 6.02 -5.56 8.58
N ILE A 100 7.25 -5.43 9.05
CA ILE A 100 8.45 -5.71 8.28
C ILE A 100 9.08 -6.97 8.86
N HIS A 101 9.33 -7.95 8.01
CA HIS A 101 9.88 -9.24 8.40
C HIS A 101 11.40 -9.20 8.38
N GLN A 102 12.03 -9.90 9.33
CA GLN A 102 13.47 -10.11 9.38
C GLN A 102 13.96 -10.90 8.15
N ASP A 103 13.13 -11.84 7.69
CA ASP A 103 13.46 -12.72 6.58
C ASP A 103 13.37 -12.01 5.23
N ALA A 104 14.13 -12.52 4.27
CA ALA A 104 14.18 -11.95 2.93
C ALA A 104 12.81 -12.00 2.24
N ALA A 105 12.36 -10.87 1.71
CA ALA A 105 11.25 -10.84 0.78
C ALA A 105 11.70 -11.33 -0.60
N PRO A 106 11.06 -12.39 -1.18
CA PRO A 106 11.37 -12.84 -2.52
C PRO A 106 11.09 -11.73 -3.54
N GLY A 107 12.10 -11.32 -4.26
CA GLY A 107 12.03 -10.29 -5.30
C GLY A 107 12.55 -10.80 -6.64
N TYR A 108 12.65 -9.91 -7.60
CA TYR A 108 13.26 -10.18 -8.90
C TYR A 108 14.70 -9.69 -8.90
N GLY A 109 15.63 -10.53 -9.36
CA GLY A 109 17.04 -10.21 -9.53
C GLY A 109 17.60 -10.82 -10.80
N TRP A 110 18.75 -10.33 -11.23
CA TRP A 110 19.47 -10.92 -12.34
C TRP A 110 20.18 -12.20 -11.88
N SER A 111 20.04 -13.28 -12.64
CA SER A 111 20.71 -14.55 -12.45
C SER A 111 21.15 -15.11 -13.80
N ALA A 112 22.12 -15.98 -13.83
CA ALA A 112 22.56 -16.66 -15.05
C ALA A 112 21.38 -17.44 -15.65
N ARG A 113 21.32 -17.47 -16.99
CA ARG A 113 20.25 -18.16 -17.72
C ARG A 113 20.26 -19.66 -17.38
N GLY A 114 19.13 -20.16 -16.89
CA GLY A 114 18.97 -21.56 -16.49
C GLY A 114 19.25 -21.80 -15.01
N GLU A 115 19.77 -20.83 -14.27
CA GLU A 115 19.99 -20.92 -12.85
C GLU A 115 18.87 -20.26 -12.05
N ARG A 116 18.71 -20.70 -10.80
CA ARG A 116 17.81 -20.06 -9.83
C ARG A 116 18.58 -19.04 -9.01
N ALA A 117 17.97 -17.86 -8.85
CA ALA A 117 18.39 -16.94 -7.79
C ALA A 117 17.97 -17.52 -6.43
N TRP A 118 18.90 -17.75 -5.54
CA TRP A 118 18.68 -18.22 -4.19
C TRP A 118 18.91 -17.07 -3.21
N VAL A 119 18.07 -17.01 -2.18
CA VAL A 119 18.19 -16.05 -1.08
C VAL A 119 18.26 -16.82 0.21
N CYS A 120 19.15 -16.41 1.11
CA CYS A 120 19.22 -16.97 2.45
C CYS A 120 17.92 -16.64 3.21
N SER A 121 17.42 -17.60 3.98
CA SER A 121 16.27 -17.44 4.85
C SER A 121 16.60 -18.00 6.23
N SER A 122 16.40 -17.21 7.26
CA SER A 122 16.60 -17.61 8.67
C SER A 122 15.28 -17.82 9.40
N SER A 123 14.17 -17.32 8.86
CA SER A 123 12.84 -17.40 9.47
C SER A 123 11.75 -17.61 8.41
N PRO A 124 11.75 -18.75 7.70
CA PRO A 124 10.85 -19.00 6.57
C PRO A 124 9.37 -18.95 6.94
N GLY A 125 9.01 -19.07 8.22
CA GLY A 125 7.65 -18.93 8.74
C GLY A 125 7.19 -17.49 8.94
N LEU A 126 8.02 -16.49 8.62
CA LEU A 126 7.75 -15.06 8.79
C LEU A 126 7.32 -14.68 10.23
N SER A 127 7.74 -15.46 11.23
CA SER A 127 7.42 -15.20 12.64
C SER A 127 8.21 -14.03 13.21
N ALA A 128 9.49 -13.88 12.83
CA ALA A 128 10.34 -12.78 13.24
C ALA A 128 10.00 -11.52 12.42
N LYS A 129 9.37 -10.56 13.06
CA LYS A 129 8.95 -9.29 12.45
C LYS A 129 8.93 -8.16 13.47
N ARG A 130 9.07 -6.93 12.98
CA ARG A 130 8.78 -5.69 13.71
C ARG A 130 7.59 -4.98 13.09
N THR A 131 6.82 -4.31 13.91
CA THR A 131 5.82 -3.35 13.46
C THR A 131 6.47 -1.98 13.46
N PHE A 132 6.46 -1.30 12.33
CA PHE A 132 6.91 0.08 12.27
C PHE A 132 5.70 0.99 12.14
N TYR A 133 5.66 2.04 12.95
CA TYR A 133 4.82 3.20 12.71
C TYR A 133 5.57 4.13 11.77
N GLY A 134 4.99 4.36 10.60
CA GLY A 134 5.51 5.29 9.61
C GLY A 134 4.75 6.59 9.67
N LEU A 135 5.47 7.68 9.87
CA LEU A 135 4.93 9.03 9.89
C LEU A 135 5.50 9.79 8.69
N TYR A 136 4.65 10.37 7.88
CA TYR A 136 5.05 11.32 6.84
C TYR A 136 4.71 12.73 7.30
N LEU A 137 5.73 13.51 7.58
CA LEU A 137 5.65 14.90 7.98
C LEU A 137 5.49 15.75 6.71
N TYR A 138 4.26 16.03 6.33
CA TYR A 138 3.94 16.60 5.02
C TYR A 138 4.63 17.93 4.74
N ASN A 139 4.62 18.85 5.72
CA ASN A 139 5.23 20.16 5.59
C ASN A 139 6.77 20.10 5.50
N GLU A 140 7.37 19.13 6.19
CA GLU A 140 8.82 18.99 6.30
C GLU A 140 9.39 18.18 5.11
N GLY A 141 8.55 17.42 4.38
CA GLY A 141 9.01 16.46 3.39
C GLY A 141 9.92 15.39 3.99
N GLN A 142 9.62 14.93 5.20
CA GLN A 142 10.41 13.95 5.94
C GLN A 142 9.54 12.81 6.45
N VAL A 143 10.17 11.68 6.77
CA VAL A 143 9.51 10.54 7.38
C VAL A 143 10.14 10.19 8.72
N ARG A 144 9.34 9.52 9.56
CA ARG A 144 9.79 8.84 10.78
C ARG A 144 9.33 7.39 10.72
N LEU A 145 10.21 6.45 11.01
CA LEU A 145 9.94 5.02 11.03
C LEU A 145 10.31 4.48 12.41
N TRP A 146 9.33 4.37 13.29
CA TRP A 146 9.55 3.97 14.69
C TRP A 146 9.19 2.50 14.90
N PRO A 147 10.15 1.67 15.37
CA PRO A 147 9.91 0.25 15.62
C PRO A 147 9.13 0.01 16.91
N TYR A 148 8.21 -0.95 16.84
CA TYR A 148 7.44 -1.48 17.97
C TYR A 148 7.24 -2.98 17.81
N GLU A 149 6.87 -3.68 18.87
CA GLU A 149 6.57 -5.12 18.80
C GLU A 149 5.30 -5.39 17.98
N ARG A 150 4.29 -4.53 18.12
CA ARG A 150 2.97 -4.66 17.47
C ARG A 150 2.25 -3.33 17.37
N GLY A 151 1.26 -3.23 16.48
CA GLY A 151 0.29 -2.13 16.46
C GLY A 151 -0.79 -2.35 17.52
N ASN A 152 -0.96 -1.41 18.45
CA ASN A 152 -1.99 -1.42 19.48
C ASN A 152 -2.20 -0.01 20.06
N GLY A 153 -3.23 0.15 20.91
CA GLY A 153 -3.56 1.44 21.53
C GLY A 153 -2.40 2.03 22.34
N ALA A 154 -1.75 1.22 23.19
CA ALA A 154 -0.66 1.70 24.05
C ALA A 154 0.53 2.22 23.22
N HIS A 155 0.94 1.51 22.18
CA HIS A 155 2.01 1.96 21.27
C HIS A 155 1.58 3.19 20.47
N THR A 156 0.30 3.28 20.05
CA THR A 156 -0.23 4.47 19.39
C THR A 156 -0.19 5.70 20.32
N VAL A 157 -0.51 5.55 21.59
CA VAL A 157 -0.35 6.62 22.61
C VAL A 157 1.11 7.06 22.72
N ASP A 158 2.06 6.11 22.76
CA ASP A 158 3.50 6.43 22.79
C ASP A 158 3.93 7.17 21.52
N VAL A 159 3.47 6.74 20.34
CA VAL A 159 3.73 7.43 19.05
C VAL A 159 3.25 8.89 19.09
N LEU A 160 2.04 9.14 19.59
CA LEU A 160 1.51 10.51 19.75
C LEU A 160 2.35 11.31 20.74
N GLY A 161 2.77 10.70 21.86
CA GLY A 161 3.65 11.33 22.85
C GLY A 161 5.01 11.72 22.26
N ARG A 162 5.65 10.81 21.50
CA ARG A 162 6.91 11.07 20.79
C ARG A 162 6.76 12.18 19.77
N LEU A 163 5.67 12.16 18.99
CA LEU A 163 5.39 13.20 18.00
C LEU A 163 5.22 14.57 18.67
N ARG A 164 4.48 14.66 19.79
CA ARG A 164 4.34 15.91 20.56
C ARG A 164 5.67 16.36 21.14
N ALA A 165 6.50 15.46 21.66
CA ALA A 165 7.80 15.78 22.21
C ALA A 165 8.76 16.33 21.14
N GLU A 166 8.70 15.81 19.89
CA GLU A 166 9.49 16.33 18.76
C GLU A 166 9.00 17.72 18.32
N PHE A 167 7.69 17.98 18.38
CA PHE A 167 7.08 19.25 17.94
C PHE A 167 6.26 19.92 19.05
N PRO A 168 6.88 20.36 20.16
CA PRO A 168 6.16 20.77 21.38
C PRO A 168 5.29 22.02 21.20
N LYS A 169 5.63 22.89 20.24
CA LYS A 169 4.96 24.19 20.04
C LYS A 169 4.07 24.25 18.79
N ARG A 170 4.08 23.20 17.95
CA ARG A 170 3.32 23.20 16.71
C ARG A 170 1.92 22.63 16.92
N LYS A 171 0.94 23.21 16.26
CA LYS A 171 -0.36 22.56 16.10
C LYS A 171 -0.15 21.32 15.25
N LEU A 172 -0.61 20.16 15.74
CA LEU A 172 -0.47 18.86 15.06
C LEU A 172 -1.82 18.38 14.54
N VAL A 173 -1.86 17.98 13.28
CA VAL A 173 -3.00 17.31 12.66
C VAL A 173 -2.52 15.97 12.14
N VAL A 174 -3.07 14.88 12.68
CA VAL A 174 -2.72 13.49 12.31
C VAL A 174 -3.83 12.90 11.47
N LEU A 175 -3.46 12.37 10.30
CA LEU A 175 -4.34 11.60 9.43
C LEU A 175 -3.89 10.12 9.48
N TRP A 176 -4.80 9.22 9.79
CA TRP A 176 -4.57 7.79 9.89
C TRP A 176 -5.74 6.96 9.40
N ASP A 177 -5.55 5.66 9.25
CA ASP A 177 -6.63 4.78 8.89
C ASP A 177 -7.64 4.55 10.04
N GLY A 178 -8.77 3.94 9.71
CA GLY A 178 -9.85 3.70 10.66
C GLY A 178 -9.72 2.40 11.48
N VAL A 179 -8.51 1.88 11.72
CA VAL A 179 -8.34 0.65 12.54
C VAL A 179 -8.90 0.82 13.95
N SER A 180 -9.28 -0.29 14.56
CA SER A 180 -10.04 -0.27 15.82
C SER A 180 -9.29 0.37 16.98
N TYR A 181 -7.99 0.14 17.08
CA TYR A 181 -7.19 0.69 18.19
C TYR A 181 -6.92 2.19 18.06
N HIS A 182 -6.93 2.79 16.85
CA HIS A 182 -6.91 4.25 16.70
C HIS A 182 -8.17 4.92 17.28
N ARG A 183 -9.27 4.18 17.35
CA ARG A 183 -10.55 4.63 17.93
C ARG A 183 -10.71 4.27 19.40
N ALA A 184 -9.72 3.62 20.02
CA ALA A 184 -9.75 3.27 21.43
C ALA A 184 -9.86 4.53 22.33
N GLY A 185 -10.51 4.37 23.47
CA GLY A 185 -10.72 5.47 24.42
C GLY A 185 -9.40 6.10 24.87
N GLU A 186 -8.41 5.28 25.18
CA GLU A 186 -7.07 5.68 25.60
C GLU A 186 -6.34 6.55 24.56
N VAL A 187 -6.47 6.19 23.26
CA VAL A 187 -5.84 6.96 22.19
C VAL A 187 -6.51 8.32 22.00
N ARG A 188 -7.85 8.35 22.06
CA ARG A 188 -8.59 9.63 21.98
C ARG A 188 -8.30 10.54 23.16
N GLN A 189 -8.19 9.98 24.37
CA GLN A 189 -7.83 10.72 25.57
C GLN A 189 -6.41 11.30 25.43
N ALA A 190 -5.43 10.48 25.05
CA ALA A 190 -4.05 10.91 24.83
C ALA A 190 -3.96 12.00 23.75
N ALA A 191 -4.68 11.86 22.62
CA ALA A 191 -4.71 12.88 21.59
C ALA A 191 -5.22 14.23 22.12
N THR A 192 -6.26 14.21 22.97
CA THR A 192 -6.81 15.40 23.62
C THR A 192 -5.82 16.03 24.61
N GLU A 193 -5.21 15.22 25.47
CA GLU A 193 -4.22 15.66 26.47
C GLU A 193 -2.95 16.24 25.83
N LEU A 194 -2.57 15.69 24.67
CA LEU A 194 -1.43 16.15 23.90
C LEU A 194 -1.76 17.29 22.92
N ASP A 195 -2.99 17.77 22.87
CA ASP A 195 -3.46 18.77 21.90
C ASP A 195 -3.14 18.39 20.44
N ILE A 196 -3.46 17.14 20.07
CA ILE A 196 -3.28 16.61 18.72
C ILE A 196 -4.65 16.36 18.09
N GLU A 197 -4.90 16.99 16.95
CA GLU A 197 -6.09 16.79 16.18
C GLU A 197 -5.94 15.51 15.32
N CYS A 198 -6.69 14.45 15.64
CA CYS A 198 -6.65 13.20 14.91
C CYS A 198 -7.88 13.04 14.01
N ARG A 199 -7.67 12.76 12.72
CA ARG A 199 -8.72 12.56 11.72
C ARG A 199 -8.57 11.22 11.01
N PRO A 200 -9.62 10.38 11.02
CA PRO A 200 -9.58 9.12 10.30
C PRO A 200 -9.78 9.34 8.79
N LEU A 201 -9.03 8.62 7.98
CA LEU A 201 -9.25 8.51 6.55
C LEU A 201 -10.56 7.76 6.26
N PRO A 202 -11.24 8.03 5.14
CA PRO A 202 -12.38 7.23 4.69
C PRO A 202 -11.97 5.77 4.52
N GLY A 203 -12.82 4.86 4.97
CA GLY A 203 -12.57 3.43 4.82
C GLY A 203 -12.32 3.04 3.36
N TYR A 204 -11.42 2.09 3.14
CA TYR A 204 -11.04 1.59 1.81
C TYR A 204 -10.53 2.68 0.84
N SER A 205 -9.76 3.63 1.33
CA SER A 205 -9.17 4.73 0.56
C SER A 205 -7.64 4.80 0.71
N PRO A 206 -6.90 3.75 0.33
CA PRO A 206 -5.45 3.67 0.48
C PRO A 206 -4.69 4.73 -0.33
N ASP A 207 -5.32 5.24 -1.36
CA ASP A 207 -4.79 6.31 -2.22
C ASP A 207 -4.68 7.67 -1.51
N PHE A 208 -5.38 7.86 -0.40
CA PHE A 208 -5.22 9.02 0.48
C PHE A 208 -4.12 8.84 1.53
N MET A 209 -3.48 7.66 1.58
CA MET A 209 -2.41 7.36 2.52
C MET A 209 -1.04 7.36 1.80
N PRO A 210 -0.26 8.45 1.85
CA PRO A 210 1.05 8.53 1.20
C PRO A 210 2.09 7.60 1.84
N VAL A 211 1.84 7.09 3.03
CA VAL A 211 2.74 6.15 3.71
C VAL A 211 2.70 4.74 3.10
N GLU A 212 1.63 4.33 2.40
CA GLU A 212 1.59 3.02 1.72
C GLU A 212 2.71 2.82 0.67
N PRO A 213 3.00 3.78 -0.23
CA PRO A 213 4.18 3.70 -1.10
C PRO A 213 5.51 3.62 -0.35
N LEU A 214 5.62 4.24 0.83
CA LEU A 214 6.80 4.17 1.69
C LEU A 214 7.10 2.72 2.11
N TRP A 215 6.08 1.95 2.52
CA TRP A 215 6.26 0.55 2.89
C TRP A 215 6.74 -0.34 1.74
N ARG A 216 6.35 -0.02 0.51
CA ARG A 216 6.91 -0.68 -0.65
C ARG A 216 8.38 -0.36 -0.79
N TRP A 217 8.75 0.91 -0.64
CA TRP A 217 10.13 1.37 -0.74
C TRP A 217 11.02 0.76 0.34
N VAL A 218 10.57 0.75 1.60
CA VAL A 218 11.26 0.01 2.68
C VAL A 218 11.51 -1.45 2.29
N ARG A 219 10.50 -2.15 1.75
CA ARG A 219 10.69 -3.55 1.34
C ARG A 219 11.65 -3.69 0.17
N GLU A 220 11.60 -2.81 -0.80
CA GLU A 220 12.49 -2.81 -1.97
C GLU A 220 13.96 -2.61 -1.57
N ASP A 221 14.25 -1.67 -0.66
CA ASP A 221 15.62 -1.29 -0.31
C ASP A 221 16.17 -2.04 0.92
N VAL A 222 15.32 -2.54 1.82
CA VAL A 222 15.76 -3.13 3.08
C VAL A 222 15.61 -4.64 3.12
N THR A 223 14.51 -5.21 2.59
CA THR A 223 14.22 -6.64 2.77
C THR A 223 14.22 -7.46 1.48
N TYR A 224 14.19 -6.84 0.29
CA TYR A 224 14.25 -7.61 -0.96
C TYR A 224 15.59 -8.29 -1.11
N LEU A 225 15.55 -9.62 -1.29
CA LEU A 225 16.72 -10.47 -1.46
C LEU A 225 17.75 -10.37 -0.31
N HIS A 226 17.33 -9.84 0.84
CA HIS A 226 18.19 -9.68 2.01
C HIS A 226 17.51 -10.21 3.27
N CYS A 227 18.21 -11.10 4.00
CA CYS A 227 17.81 -11.64 5.29
C CYS A 227 18.66 -11.02 6.39
N HIS A 228 18.02 -10.39 7.36
CA HIS A 228 18.71 -9.78 8.49
C HIS A 228 19.10 -10.85 9.54
N ALA A 229 20.25 -10.69 10.16
CA ALA A 229 20.72 -11.61 11.19
C ALA A 229 19.87 -11.58 12.47
N SER A 230 19.27 -10.43 12.78
CA SER A 230 18.42 -10.20 13.95
C SER A 230 17.35 -9.13 13.68
N LEU A 231 16.37 -9.01 14.58
CA LEU A 231 15.40 -7.91 14.55
C LEU A 231 16.09 -6.56 14.78
N ASP A 232 17.12 -6.49 15.62
CA ASP A 232 17.87 -5.26 15.84
C ASP A 232 18.62 -4.84 14.57
N GLY A 233 19.19 -5.80 13.83
CA GLY A 233 19.81 -5.54 12.53
C GLY A 233 18.81 -5.02 11.48
N LEU A 234 17.57 -5.52 11.50
CA LEU A 234 16.48 -4.98 10.69
C LEU A 234 16.16 -3.53 11.08
N GLU A 235 16.06 -3.24 12.38
CA GLU A 235 15.76 -1.89 12.89
C GLU A 235 16.82 -0.88 12.48
N VAL A 236 18.11 -1.25 12.61
CA VAL A 236 19.23 -0.42 12.14
C VAL A 236 19.13 -0.16 10.63
N SER A 237 18.87 -1.18 9.83
CA SER A 237 18.77 -1.02 8.38
C SER A 237 17.57 -0.13 7.96
N VAL A 238 16.45 -0.17 8.72
CA VAL A 238 15.31 0.72 8.49
C VAL A 238 15.64 2.16 8.91
N ALA A 239 16.41 2.35 10.00
CA ALA A 239 16.88 3.67 10.42
C ALA A 239 17.83 4.30 9.39
N ASP A 240 18.82 3.54 8.90
CA ASP A 240 19.73 3.98 7.83
C ASP A 240 18.97 4.34 6.55
N PHE A 241 17.96 3.54 6.20
CA PHE A 241 17.07 3.83 5.08
C PHE A 241 16.33 5.15 5.29
N GLN A 242 15.73 5.36 6.47
CA GLN A 242 15.05 6.60 6.84
C GLN A 242 15.97 7.82 6.67
N ASP A 243 17.18 7.73 7.23
CA ASP A 243 18.15 8.83 7.18
C ASP A 243 18.54 9.16 5.75
N LYS A 244 18.75 8.13 4.93
CA LYS A 244 19.05 8.28 3.49
C LYS A 244 17.94 8.99 2.73
N ILE A 245 16.67 8.58 2.90
CA ILE A 245 15.57 9.16 2.12
C ILE A 245 15.19 10.57 2.60
N ASN A 246 15.43 10.89 3.86
CA ASN A 246 15.22 12.22 4.41
C ASN A 246 16.25 13.26 3.92
N GLN A 247 17.34 12.83 3.29
CA GLN A 247 18.34 13.73 2.66
C GLN A 247 17.85 14.32 1.34
N ASP A 248 16.83 13.72 0.70
CA ASP A 248 16.23 14.22 -0.54
C ASP A 248 14.71 14.38 -0.40
N PRO A 249 14.25 15.49 0.20
CA PRO A 249 12.81 15.74 0.40
C PRO A 249 12.02 15.82 -0.90
N ILE A 250 12.66 16.21 -2.02
CA ILE A 250 11.98 16.31 -3.32
C ILE A 250 11.68 14.92 -3.87
N ALA A 251 12.70 14.04 -3.91
CA ALA A 251 12.49 12.66 -4.34
C ALA A 251 11.50 11.92 -3.43
N LEU A 252 11.52 12.21 -2.13
CA LEU A 252 10.56 11.68 -1.17
C LEU A 252 9.14 12.16 -1.46
N ALA A 253 8.94 13.46 -1.66
CA ALA A 253 7.64 14.03 -1.99
C ALA A 253 7.08 13.48 -3.31
N ASP A 254 7.91 13.34 -4.34
CA ASP A 254 7.50 12.74 -5.63
C ASP A 254 7.03 11.28 -5.46
N ARG A 255 7.71 10.51 -4.62
CA ARG A 255 7.40 9.10 -4.39
C ARG A 255 6.18 8.91 -3.49
N LEU A 256 5.97 9.82 -2.54
CA LEU A 256 4.84 9.83 -1.60
C LEU A 256 3.70 10.77 -2.03
N ALA A 257 3.72 11.26 -3.27
CA ALA A 257 2.74 12.21 -3.77
C ALA A 257 1.30 11.74 -3.53
N LEU A 258 0.52 12.60 -2.90
CA LEU A 258 -0.94 12.42 -2.76
C LEU A 258 -1.60 12.48 -4.13
N LYS A 259 -2.37 11.46 -4.45
CA LYS A 259 -3.13 11.40 -5.71
C LYS A 259 -4.47 12.10 -5.54
N LEU A 260 -4.45 13.41 -5.40
CA LEU A 260 -5.64 14.23 -5.11
C LEU A 260 -6.67 14.32 -6.26
N HIS A 261 -6.26 13.97 -7.49
CA HIS A 261 -7.16 13.99 -8.65
C HIS A 261 -7.68 12.60 -8.96
N LEU A 262 -8.61 12.14 -8.13
CA LEU A 262 -9.32 10.89 -8.32
C LEU A 262 -10.66 11.16 -9.00
N ASP A 263 -10.63 11.41 -10.32
CA ASP A 263 -11.79 11.19 -11.14
C ASP A 263 -12.12 9.68 -11.07
N PRO A 264 -13.31 9.27 -10.62
CA PRO A 264 -13.73 7.87 -10.53
C PRO A 264 -13.54 7.10 -11.85
N ASN A 265 -13.61 7.80 -13.00
CA ASN A 265 -13.36 7.24 -14.31
C ASN A 265 -11.87 7.07 -14.60
N THR A 266 -11.02 7.98 -14.11
CA THR A 266 -9.56 7.89 -14.20
C THR A 266 -9.02 6.82 -13.26
N GLU A 267 -9.66 6.57 -12.14
CA GLU A 267 -9.33 5.50 -11.20
C GLU A 267 -9.56 4.12 -11.84
N LYS A 268 -10.67 3.93 -12.54
CA LYS A 268 -10.92 2.74 -13.36
C LYS A 268 -9.89 2.57 -14.47
N LEU A 269 -9.42 3.64 -15.09
CA LEU A 269 -8.41 3.63 -16.15
C LEU A 269 -6.99 3.42 -15.60
N ARG A 270 -6.65 3.93 -14.41
CA ARG A 270 -5.33 3.73 -13.76
C ARG A 270 -5.18 2.37 -13.10
N ILE A 271 -6.27 1.75 -12.68
CA ILE A 271 -6.29 0.34 -12.24
C ILE A 271 -6.07 -0.59 -13.45
N SER A 272 -6.23 -0.11 -14.68
CA SER A 272 -6.11 -0.88 -15.93
C SER A 272 -4.76 -0.76 -16.65
N LYS A 273 -3.82 0.07 -16.17
CA LYS A 273 -2.43 0.17 -16.70
C LYS A 273 -1.47 -0.59 -15.75
#